data_090783da44bb0e02a1d59bef44512b7e
#
_entry.id   090783da44bb0e02a1d59bef44512b7e
#
_cell.length_a   1.000
_cell.length_b   1.000
_cell.length_c   1.000
_cell.angle_alpha   90.00
_cell.angle_beta   90.00
_cell.angle_gamma   90.00
#
_symmetry.space_group_name_H-M   'P 1'
#
loop_
_entity.id
_entity.type
_entity.pdbx_description
1 polymer ?
#
loop_
_entity_poly.entity_id
_entity_poly.type
_entity_poly.pdbx_seq_one_letter_code
_entity_poly.pdbx_strand_id
1 'polypeptide(L)'
;MDSLFLLQFACFIFMLINAIFVALSHLYVRWVNKRYERSRWMVVFAMIGLAIQYVVQMAFGFRAADDILGAVVNILIYTPCFSLIGMAIYNIETTRANRRKMNLVCGAINAATFLVFLVGISLHHSLYIKEGLYIMLVLFCMSVSYSIFMIVREMIRRKKMLETMAATDMLPYLRYSRASVFILCFSFLTMPVVIFSTTLLFIIGPLVLLALLFFNLTFIALGSTYIPTEELLDKEEENNDLVRTGYRYGGGIFCQAA
;
A
#
# COMPACT_ATOMS: atom_id res chain seq x y z
N MET A 1 21.06 -22.84 16.02
CA MET A 1 20.01 -22.26 15.16
C MET A 1 20.63 -21.09 14.41
N ASP A 2 20.52 -21.08 13.11
CA ASP A 2 21.13 -20.03 12.30
C ASP A 2 20.42 -18.69 12.56
N SER A 3 21.20 -17.63 12.72
CA SER A 3 20.66 -16.28 12.99
C SER A 3 19.65 -15.84 11.91
N LEU A 4 19.84 -16.30 10.66
CA LEU A 4 18.91 -16.05 9.56
C LEU A 4 17.56 -16.73 9.77
N PHE A 5 17.55 -18.00 10.23
CA PHE A 5 16.31 -18.72 10.52
C PHE A 5 15.51 -18.02 11.64
N LEU A 6 16.21 -17.60 12.70
CA LEU A 6 15.57 -16.90 13.81
C LEU A 6 14.93 -15.59 13.36
N LEU A 7 15.62 -14.82 12.51
CA LEU A 7 15.10 -13.59 11.93
C LEU A 7 13.85 -13.85 11.07
N GLN A 8 13.91 -14.87 10.19
CA GLN A 8 12.78 -15.23 9.33
C GLN A 8 11.57 -15.70 10.14
N PHE A 9 11.80 -16.46 11.20
CA PHE A 9 10.74 -16.90 12.11
C PHE A 9 10.11 -15.72 12.86
N ALA A 10 10.92 -14.80 13.37
CA ALA A 10 10.43 -13.58 14.00
C ALA A 10 9.58 -12.72 13.02
N CYS A 11 10.05 -12.56 11.78
CA CYS A 11 9.33 -11.85 10.72
C CYS A 11 8.00 -12.55 10.38
N PHE A 12 7.98 -13.89 10.30
CA PHE A 12 6.77 -14.67 10.07
C PHE A 12 5.72 -14.41 11.15
N ILE A 13 6.10 -14.57 12.43
CA ILE A 13 5.19 -14.33 13.56
C ILE A 13 4.68 -12.89 13.56
N PHE A 14 5.57 -11.93 13.30
CA PHE A 14 5.21 -10.51 13.23
C PHE A 14 4.17 -10.23 12.12
N MET A 15 4.37 -10.78 10.92
CA MET A 15 3.42 -10.62 9.81
C MET A 15 2.07 -11.27 10.11
N LEU A 16 2.09 -12.46 10.73
CA LEU A 16 0.86 -13.16 11.11
C LEU A 16 0.06 -12.38 12.15
N ILE A 17 0.73 -11.87 13.19
CA ILE A 17 0.09 -11.04 14.23
C ILE A 17 -0.49 -9.77 13.60
N ASN A 18 0.23 -9.09 12.72
CA ASN A 18 -0.28 -7.92 12.02
C ASN A 18 -1.49 -8.25 11.13
N ALA A 19 -1.47 -9.36 10.40
CA ALA A 19 -2.61 -9.81 9.59
C ALA A 19 -3.86 -10.04 10.46
N ILE A 20 -3.71 -10.73 11.60
CA ILE A 20 -4.80 -10.97 12.55
C ILE A 20 -5.30 -9.64 13.14
N PHE A 21 -4.39 -8.75 13.53
CA PHE A 21 -4.74 -7.45 14.12
C PHE A 21 -5.56 -6.59 13.15
N VAL A 22 -5.14 -6.50 11.88
CA VAL A 22 -5.89 -5.78 10.84
C VAL A 22 -7.21 -6.48 10.52
N ALA A 23 -7.24 -7.82 10.49
CA ALA A 23 -8.47 -8.57 10.26
C ALA A 23 -9.50 -8.36 11.36
N LEU A 24 -9.07 -8.37 12.63
CA LEU A 24 -9.93 -8.19 13.80
C LEU A 24 -10.36 -6.72 14.03
N SER A 25 -9.73 -5.76 13.37
CA SER A 25 -10.10 -4.34 13.50
C SER A 25 -11.56 -4.04 13.14
N HIS A 26 -12.21 -4.91 12.37
CA HIS A 26 -13.64 -4.86 12.09
C HIS A 26 -14.51 -4.88 13.36
N LEU A 27 -14.06 -5.50 14.44
CA LEU A 27 -14.81 -5.57 15.70
C LEU A 27 -14.92 -4.20 16.39
N TYR A 28 -13.97 -3.31 16.12
CA TYR A 28 -13.92 -1.96 16.72
C TYR A 28 -14.59 -0.88 15.87
N VAL A 29 -14.72 -1.11 14.55
CA VAL A 29 -15.20 -0.10 13.61
C VAL A 29 -16.53 -0.54 13.02
N ARG A 30 -17.64 -0.18 13.68
CA ARG A 30 -19.02 -0.61 13.34
C ARG A 30 -19.59 0.02 12.06
N TRP A 31 -19.01 1.13 11.61
CA TRP A 31 -19.52 1.96 10.49
C TRP A 31 -18.52 2.07 9.35
N VAL A 32 -18.02 0.94 8.87
CA VAL A 32 -17.01 0.94 7.83
C VAL A 32 -17.66 1.01 6.45
N ASN A 33 -17.23 1.99 5.68
CA ASN A 33 -17.56 2.07 4.26
C ASN A 33 -17.01 0.83 3.53
N LYS A 34 -17.77 0.27 2.59
CA LYS A 34 -17.40 -0.91 1.77
C LYS A 34 -16.04 -0.78 1.08
N ARG A 35 -15.58 0.46 0.82
CA ARG A 35 -14.24 0.71 0.25
C ARG A 35 -13.14 0.45 1.23
N TYR A 36 -13.26 0.99 2.44
CA TYR A 36 -12.29 0.76 3.50
C TYR A 36 -12.18 -0.73 3.80
N GLU A 37 -13.31 -1.42 3.90
CA GLU A 37 -13.32 -2.85 4.16
C GLU A 37 -12.62 -3.66 3.07
N ARG A 38 -12.83 -3.33 1.79
CA ARG A 38 -12.10 -3.96 0.69
C ARG A 38 -10.59 -3.69 0.78
N SER A 39 -10.19 -2.47 1.09
CA SER A 39 -8.77 -2.12 1.27
C SER A 39 -8.17 -2.83 2.47
N ARG A 40 -8.90 -2.99 3.56
CA ARG A 40 -8.50 -3.76 4.73
C ARG A 40 -8.17 -5.20 4.38
N TRP A 41 -9.06 -5.87 3.65
CA TRP A 41 -8.81 -7.25 3.19
C TRP A 41 -7.60 -7.35 2.25
N MET A 42 -7.37 -6.35 1.40
CA MET A 42 -6.15 -6.31 0.57
C MET A 42 -4.87 -6.27 1.44
N VAL A 43 -4.87 -5.47 2.52
CA VAL A 43 -3.76 -5.43 3.47
C VAL A 43 -3.59 -6.78 4.18
N VAL A 44 -4.68 -7.39 4.65
CA VAL A 44 -4.65 -8.71 5.29
C VAL A 44 -4.05 -9.78 4.36
N PHE A 45 -4.52 -9.86 3.12
CA PHE A 45 -3.98 -10.81 2.15
C PHE A 45 -2.51 -10.56 1.82
N ALA A 46 -2.10 -9.30 1.73
CA ALA A 46 -0.69 -8.96 1.55
C ALA A 46 0.18 -9.42 2.72
N MET A 47 -0.27 -9.20 3.96
CA MET A 47 0.45 -9.65 5.17
C MET A 47 0.53 -11.18 5.26
N ILE A 48 -0.55 -11.89 4.92
CA ILE A 48 -0.55 -13.36 4.85
C ILE A 48 0.43 -13.83 3.76
N GLY A 49 0.43 -13.20 2.58
CA GLY A 49 1.37 -13.52 1.52
C GLY A 49 2.84 -13.34 1.94
N LEU A 50 3.15 -12.25 2.66
CA LEU A 50 4.47 -12.03 3.23
C LEU A 50 4.81 -13.05 4.32
N ALA A 51 3.85 -13.46 5.15
CA ALA A 51 4.06 -14.53 6.13
C ALA A 51 4.37 -15.87 5.44
N ILE A 52 3.62 -16.24 4.39
CA ILE A 52 3.85 -17.43 3.58
C ILE A 52 5.26 -17.40 2.97
N GLN A 53 5.72 -16.26 2.48
CA GLN A 53 7.06 -16.08 1.92
C GLN A 53 8.15 -16.49 2.95
N TYR A 54 8.02 -16.07 4.21
CA TYR A 54 8.98 -16.45 5.25
C TYR A 54 8.93 -17.96 5.55
N VAL A 55 7.73 -18.57 5.55
CA VAL A 55 7.60 -20.03 5.70
C VAL A 55 8.28 -20.76 4.56
N VAL A 56 8.07 -20.33 3.32
CA VAL A 56 8.72 -20.93 2.14
C VAL A 56 10.25 -20.82 2.24
N GLN A 57 10.76 -19.65 2.65
CA GLN A 57 12.19 -19.43 2.83
C GLN A 57 12.78 -20.33 3.92
N MET A 58 12.09 -20.54 5.04
CA MET A 58 12.52 -21.42 6.13
C MET A 58 12.45 -22.89 5.74
N ALA A 59 11.37 -23.32 5.08
CA ALA A 59 11.13 -24.71 4.73
C ALA A 59 12.10 -25.23 3.66
N PHE A 60 12.43 -24.40 2.68
CA PHE A 60 13.29 -24.79 1.55
C PHE A 60 14.71 -24.24 1.63
N GLY A 61 15.01 -23.36 2.56
CA GLY A 61 16.34 -22.79 2.75
C GLY A 61 16.87 -22.01 1.54
N PHE A 62 15.99 -21.52 0.65
CA PHE A 62 16.40 -20.92 -0.62
C PHE A 62 17.44 -19.81 -0.47
N ARG A 63 17.28 -18.95 0.53
CA ARG A 63 18.20 -17.84 0.78
C ARG A 63 19.52 -18.27 1.42
N ALA A 64 19.52 -19.38 2.12
CA ALA A 64 20.74 -19.96 2.68
C ALA A 64 21.53 -20.74 1.63
N ALA A 65 20.85 -21.29 0.63
CA ALA A 65 21.45 -22.07 -0.43
C ALA A 65 22.08 -21.22 -1.54
N ASP A 66 21.36 -20.17 -2.00
CA ASP A 66 21.82 -19.29 -3.08
C ASP A 66 21.06 -17.94 -3.04
N ASP A 67 21.81 -16.84 -3.15
CA ASP A 67 21.24 -15.48 -3.18
C ASP A 67 20.30 -15.26 -4.38
N ILE A 68 20.62 -15.82 -5.56
CA ILE A 68 19.80 -15.70 -6.77
C ILE A 68 18.46 -16.41 -6.60
N LEU A 69 18.49 -17.62 -6.09
CA LEU A 69 17.30 -18.44 -5.88
C LEU A 69 16.39 -17.81 -4.82
N GLY A 70 16.97 -17.33 -3.72
CA GLY A 70 16.27 -16.57 -2.71
C GLY A 70 15.65 -15.28 -3.25
N ALA A 71 16.37 -14.57 -4.13
CA ALA A 71 15.90 -13.33 -4.76
C ALA A 71 14.73 -13.58 -5.70
N VAL A 72 14.75 -14.62 -6.54
CA VAL A 72 13.65 -14.98 -7.45
C VAL A 72 12.36 -15.24 -6.67
N VAL A 73 12.43 -16.06 -5.61
CA VAL A 73 11.26 -16.38 -4.78
C VAL A 73 10.74 -15.13 -4.05
N ASN A 74 11.64 -14.28 -3.56
CA ASN A 74 11.27 -13.04 -2.89
C ASN A 74 10.53 -12.09 -3.84
N ILE A 75 11.06 -11.84 -5.04
CA ILE A 75 10.43 -10.92 -6.01
C ILE A 75 9.08 -11.47 -6.44
N LEU A 76 8.96 -12.79 -6.66
CA LEU A 76 7.71 -13.41 -7.07
C LEU A 76 6.57 -13.17 -6.06
N ILE A 77 6.87 -13.21 -4.76
CA ILE A 77 5.88 -13.01 -3.71
C ILE A 77 5.75 -11.52 -3.33
N TYR A 78 6.86 -10.77 -3.29
CA TYR A 78 6.81 -9.35 -2.92
C TYR A 78 6.05 -8.50 -3.93
N THR A 79 6.17 -8.80 -5.24
CA THR A 79 5.49 -8.01 -6.28
C THR A 79 3.97 -7.95 -6.07
N PRO A 80 3.23 -9.07 -5.92
CA PRO A 80 1.81 -9.03 -5.63
C PRO A 80 1.49 -8.46 -4.25
N CYS A 81 2.28 -8.77 -3.21
CA CYS A 81 2.01 -8.27 -1.86
C CYS A 81 2.12 -6.74 -1.78
N PHE A 82 3.17 -6.15 -2.34
CA PHE A 82 3.36 -4.70 -2.35
C PHE A 82 2.37 -4.00 -3.27
N SER A 83 2.01 -4.63 -4.40
CA SER A 83 0.90 -4.15 -5.24
C SER A 83 -0.42 -4.11 -4.47
N LEU A 84 -0.74 -5.13 -3.67
CA LEU A 84 -1.96 -5.16 -2.86
C LEU A 84 -1.97 -4.05 -1.80
N ILE A 85 -0.86 -3.81 -1.10
CA ILE A 85 -0.74 -2.72 -0.13
C ILE A 85 -0.89 -1.36 -0.84
N GLY A 86 -0.19 -1.18 -1.96
CA GLY A 86 -0.30 0.05 -2.76
C GLY A 86 -1.72 0.30 -3.26
N MET A 87 -2.40 -0.74 -3.78
CA MET A 87 -3.80 -0.65 -4.19
C MET A 87 -4.74 -0.38 -3.00
N ALA A 88 -4.48 -0.94 -1.82
CA ALA A 88 -5.28 -0.69 -0.63
C ALA A 88 -5.23 0.77 -0.21
N ILE A 89 -4.04 1.37 -0.15
CA ILE A 89 -3.84 2.78 0.17
C ILE A 89 -4.49 3.67 -0.90
N TYR A 90 -4.21 3.38 -2.18
CA TYR A 90 -4.73 4.16 -3.28
C TYR A 90 -6.27 4.13 -3.37
N ASN A 91 -6.89 2.97 -3.11
CA ASN A 91 -8.35 2.81 -3.14
C ASN A 91 -9.08 3.66 -2.10
N ILE A 92 -8.43 3.98 -0.98
CA ILE A 92 -8.97 4.88 0.04
C ILE A 92 -8.91 6.32 -0.43
N GLU A 93 -7.85 6.70 -1.14
CA GLU A 93 -7.57 8.10 -1.50
C GLU A 93 -8.22 8.55 -2.82
N THR A 94 -8.70 7.64 -3.67
CA THR A 94 -9.06 7.93 -5.06
C THR A 94 -10.52 7.66 -5.43
N THR A 95 -10.95 8.19 -6.57
CA THR A 95 -12.27 7.96 -7.19
C THR A 95 -12.35 6.60 -7.90
N ARG A 96 -13.58 6.14 -8.19
CA ARG A 96 -13.83 4.83 -8.81
C ARG A 96 -13.15 4.63 -10.17
N ALA A 97 -13.12 5.67 -11.01
CA ALA A 97 -12.53 5.59 -12.36
C ALA A 97 -11.01 5.38 -12.31
N ASN A 98 -10.31 6.12 -11.45
CA ASN A 98 -8.86 6.03 -11.31
C ASN A 98 -8.42 4.71 -10.67
N ARG A 99 -9.23 4.15 -9.76
CA ARG A 99 -9.03 2.84 -9.14
C ARG A 99 -8.89 1.71 -10.15
N ARG A 100 -9.78 1.69 -11.18
CA ARG A 100 -9.75 0.66 -12.21
C ARG A 100 -8.43 0.68 -12.99
N LYS A 101 -7.92 1.87 -13.31
CA LYS A 101 -6.63 2.02 -14.00
C LYS A 101 -5.47 1.47 -13.17
N MET A 102 -5.42 1.82 -11.88
CA MET A 102 -4.38 1.33 -10.96
C MET A 102 -4.40 -0.20 -10.88
N ASN A 103 -5.59 -0.79 -10.66
CA ASN A 103 -5.74 -2.24 -10.54
C ASN A 103 -5.33 -2.97 -11.83
N LEU A 104 -5.65 -2.41 -13.01
CA LEU A 104 -5.24 -2.99 -14.29
C LEU A 104 -3.72 -2.95 -14.49
N VAL A 105 -3.07 -1.82 -14.19
CA VAL A 105 -1.62 -1.69 -14.33
C VAL A 105 -0.89 -2.62 -13.36
N CYS A 106 -1.27 -2.63 -12.08
CA CYS A 106 -0.70 -3.54 -11.08
C CYS A 106 -0.94 -5.01 -11.47
N GLY A 107 -2.14 -5.35 -11.94
CA GLY A 107 -2.47 -6.69 -12.41
C GLY A 107 -1.61 -7.11 -13.62
N ALA A 108 -1.41 -6.22 -14.58
CA ALA A 108 -0.58 -6.48 -15.76
C ALA A 108 0.89 -6.71 -15.37
N ILE A 109 1.45 -5.89 -14.46
CA ILE A 109 2.83 -6.07 -13.99
C ILE A 109 2.97 -7.40 -13.24
N ASN A 110 2.03 -7.76 -12.36
CA ASN A 110 2.05 -9.03 -11.64
C ASN A 110 1.97 -10.22 -12.61
N ALA A 111 1.08 -10.15 -13.62
CA ALA A 111 0.97 -11.18 -14.64
C ALA A 111 2.26 -11.30 -15.47
N ALA A 112 2.88 -10.19 -15.85
CA ALA A 112 4.16 -10.17 -16.54
C ALA A 112 5.28 -10.78 -15.70
N THR A 113 5.37 -10.46 -14.41
CA THR A 113 6.36 -11.05 -13.49
C THR A 113 6.19 -12.56 -13.39
N PHE A 114 4.95 -13.03 -13.24
CA PHE A 114 4.65 -14.45 -13.18
C PHE A 114 4.95 -15.16 -14.52
N LEU A 115 4.67 -14.53 -15.64
CA LEU A 115 4.97 -15.05 -16.97
C LEU A 115 6.48 -15.18 -17.19
N VAL A 116 7.28 -14.18 -16.83
CA VAL A 116 8.74 -14.24 -16.89
C VAL A 116 9.27 -15.40 -16.05
N PHE A 117 8.72 -15.60 -14.85
CA PHE A 117 9.07 -16.71 -13.99
C PHE A 117 8.76 -18.07 -14.64
N LEU A 118 7.54 -18.26 -15.19
CA LEU A 118 7.15 -19.50 -15.86
C LEU A 118 8.02 -19.80 -17.11
N VAL A 119 8.27 -18.78 -17.93
CA VAL A 119 9.14 -18.93 -19.12
C VAL A 119 10.56 -19.28 -18.69
N GLY A 120 11.07 -18.63 -17.64
CA GLY A 120 12.39 -18.93 -17.10
C GLY A 120 12.52 -20.39 -16.63
N ILE A 121 11.54 -20.90 -15.87
CA ILE A 121 11.54 -22.32 -15.46
C ILE A 121 11.45 -23.25 -16.66
N SER A 122 10.62 -22.93 -17.66
CA SER A 122 10.45 -23.76 -18.84
C SER A 122 11.73 -23.87 -19.69
N LEU A 123 12.52 -22.77 -19.73
CA LEU A 123 13.77 -22.74 -20.49
C LEU A 123 14.95 -23.40 -19.75
N HIS A 124 15.04 -23.17 -18.44
CA HIS A 124 16.19 -23.62 -17.66
C HIS A 124 15.95 -24.93 -16.89
N HIS A 125 14.68 -25.43 -16.85
CA HIS A 125 14.25 -26.60 -16.04
C HIS A 125 14.70 -26.51 -14.58
N SER A 126 14.95 -25.30 -14.08
CA SER A 126 15.39 -25.02 -12.71
C SER A 126 14.86 -23.69 -12.21
N LEU A 127 14.87 -23.49 -10.89
CA LEU A 127 14.53 -22.20 -10.28
C LEU A 127 15.67 -21.17 -10.37
N TYR A 128 16.84 -21.59 -10.84
CA TYR A 128 18.01 -20.71 -11.02
C TYR A 128 17.91 -19.95 -12.33
N ILE A 129 17.18 -18.83 -12.30
CA ILE A 129 16.84 -18.03 -13.49
C ILE A 129 17.56 -16.68 -13.40
N LYS A 130 18.86 -16.64 -13.71
CA LYS A 130 19.67 -15.42 -13.57
C LYS A 130 19.20 -14.27 -14.47
N GLU A 131 18.92 -14.54 -15.74
CA GLU A 131 18.46 -13.53 -16.68
C GLU A 131 17.03 -13.08 -16.39
N GLY A 132 16.14 -14.02 -16.08
CA GLY A 132 14.76 -13.73 -15.65
C GLY A 132 14.69 -12.90 -14.38
N LEU A 133 15.63 -13.10 -13.44
CA LEU A 133 15.71 -12.34 -12.20
C LEU A 133 15.83 -10.83 -12.46
N TYR A 134 16.70 -10.40 -13.39
CA TYR A 134 16.85 -8.98 -13.69
C TYR A 134 15.58 -8.38 -14.29
N ILE A 135 14.89 -9.11 -15.18
CA ILE A 135 13.61 -8.66 -15.73
C ILE A 135 12.55 -8.56 -14.63
N MET A 136 12.44 -9.57 -13.78
CA MET A 136 11.52 -9.56 -12.64
C MET A 136 11.83 -8.43 -11.67
N LEU A 137 13.12 -8.13 -11.42
CA LEU A 137 13.54 -7.00 -10.57
C LEU A 137 13.10 -5.66 -11.15
N VAL A 138 13.30 -5.46 -12.47
CA VAL A 138 12.84 -4.24 -13.15
C VAL A 138 11.33 -4.09 -13.05
N LEU A 139 10.56 -5.16 -13.28
CA LEU A 139 9.11 -5.16 -13.13
C LEU A 139 8.68 -4.85 -11.69
N PHE A 140 9.37 -5.41 -10.71
CA PHE A 140 9.14 -5.10 -9.30
C PHE A 140 9.41 -3.63 -8.99
N CYS A 141 10.55 -3.08 -9.41
CA CYS A 141 10.87 -1.66 -9.24
C CYS A 141 9.84 -0.75 -9.93
N MET A 142 9.39 -1.11 -11.14
CA MET A 142 8.33 -0.39 -11.84
C MET A 142 7.00 -0.43 -11.08
N SER A 143 6.61 -1.59 -10.53
CA SER A 143 5.39 -1.74 -9.74
C SER A 143 5.40 -0.86 -8.50
N VAL A 144 6.51 -0.91 -7.74
CA VAL A 144 6.69 -0.13 -6.52
C VAL A 144 6.70 1.37 -6.81
N SER A 145 7.50 1.80 -7.79
CA SER A 145 7.62 3.22 -8.18
C SER A 145 6.30 3.78 -8.69
N TYR A 146 5.58 3.02 -9.53
CA TYR A 146 4.27 3.41 -10.02
C TYR A 146 3.25 3.55 -8.88
N SER A 147 3.21 2.58 -7.95
CA SER A 147 2.33 2.61 -6.80
C SER A 147 2.59 3.82 -5.91
N ILE A 148 3.87 4.08 -5.60
CA ILE A 148 4.29 5.24 -4.78
C ILE A 148 3.89 6.55 -5.46
N PHE A 149 4.18 6.70 -6.75
CA PHE A 149 3.84 7.90 -7.51
C PHE A 149 2.33 8.19 -7.47
N MET A 150 1.51 7.16 -7.71
CA MET A 150 0.05 7.30 -7.70
C MET A 150 -0.50 7.63 -6.32
N ILE A 151 0.01 6.98 -5.27
CA ILE A 151 -0.37 7.24 -3.87
C ILE A 151 -0.04 8.68 -3.49
N VAL A 152 1.19 9.12 -3.70
CA VAL A 152 1.64 10.47 -3.34
C VAL A 152 0.82 11.54 -4.06
N ARG A 153 0.58 11.35 -5.36
CA ARG A 153 -0.25 12.26 -6.15
C ARG A 153 -1.66 12.41 -5.58
N GLU A 154 -2.33 11.30 -5.24
CA GLU A 154 -3.69 11.34 -4.71
C GLU A 154 -3.73 11.88 -3.28
N MET A 155 -2.74 11.57 -2.46
CA MET A 155 -2.62 12.14 -1.11
C MET A 155 -2.49 13.67 -1.14
N ILE A 156 -1.69 14.21 -2.08
CA ILE A 156 -1.56 15.66 -2.25
C ILE A 156 -2.89 16.28 -2.70
N ARG A 157 -3.58 15.62 -3.65
CA ARG A 157 -4.89 16.09 -4.14
C ARG A 157 -5.91 16.13 -3.01
N ARG A 158 -6.04 15.03 -2.26
CA ARG A 158 -6.99 14.94 -1.14
C ARG A 158 -6.66 15.94 -0.03
N LYS A 159 -5.37 16.22 0.22
CA LYS A 159 -4.97 17.25 1.18
C LYS A 159 -5.57 18.61 0.81
N LYS A 160 -5.42 19.03 -0.45
CA LYS A 160 -5.96 20.30 -0.92
C LYS A 160 -7.48 20.38 -0.76
N MET A 161 -8.19 19.30 -1.10
CA MET A 161 -9.65 19.24 -0.94
C MET A 161 -10.10 19.38 0.52
N LEU A 162 -9.42 18.70 1.46
CA LEU A 162 -9.76 18.78 2.89
C LEU A 162 -9.42 20.15 3.50
N GLU A 163 -8.38 20.81 3.00
CA GLU A 163 -8.04 22.18 3.43
C GLU A 163 -9.09 23.21 2.95
N THR A 164 -9.66 23.02 1.76
CA THR A 164 -10.74 23.90 1.25
C THR A 164 -12.06 23.72 2.01
N MET A 165 -12.32 22.52 2.54
CA MET A 165 -13.54 22.20 3.30
C MET A 165 -13.51 22.61 4.77
N ALA A 166 -12.47 23.29 5.23
CA ALA A 166 -12.29 23.69 6.64
C ALA A 166 -12.46 22.54 7.65
N ALA A 167 -12.19 21.30 7.24
CA ALA A 167 -12.26 20.11 8.09
C ALA A 167 -11.05 20.06 9.05
N THR A 168 -10.95 21.06 9.92
CA THR A 168 -9.81 21.28 10.82
C THR A 168 -9.63 20.17 11.84
N ASP A 169 -10.72 19.53 12.26
CA ASP A 169 -10.68 18.52 13.32
C ASP A 169 -10.05 17.19 12.89
N MET A 170 -10.00 16.91 11.58
CA MET A 170 -9.39 15.69 11.04
C MET A 170 -7.91 15.84 10.68
N LEU A 171 -7.36 17.06 10.68
CA LEU A 171 -5.98 17.33 10.27
C LEU A 171 -4.90 16.58 11.07
N PRO A 172 -5.00 16.39 12.40
CA PRO A 172 -4.01 15.65 13.16
C PRO A 172 -3.91 14.18 12.71
N TYR A 173 -5.04 13.49 12.59
CA TYR A 173 -5.09 12.08 12.15
C TYR A 173 -4.53 11.90 10.74
N LEU A 174 -4.84 12.83 9.83
CA LEU A 174 -4.32 12.82 8.48
C LEU A 174 -2.80 13.04 8.42
N ARG A 175 -2.22 13.81 9.34
CA ARG A 175 -0.76 13.97 9.42
C ARG A 175 -0.07 12.65 9.77
N TYR A 176 -0.56 11.93 10.78
CA TYR A 176 0.01 10.64 11.18
C TYR A 176 -0.16 9.58 10.09
N SER A 177 -1.34 9.49 9.47
CA SER A 177 -1.60 8.57 8.37
C SER A 177 -0.69 8.85 7.18
N ARG A 178 -0.48 10.12 6.82
CA ARG A 178 0.45 10.49 5.74
C ARG A 178 1.89 10.15 6.09
N ALA A 179 2.32 10.46 7.30
CA ALA A 179 3.67 10.13 7.75
C ALA A 179 3.93 8.63 7.67
N SER A 180 2.97 7.79 8.11
CA SER A 180 3.11 6.34 8.03
C SER A 180 3.21 5.84 6.59
N VAL A 181 2.41 6.39 5.68
CA VAL A 181 2.46 6.02 4.26
C VAL A 181 3.79 6.47 3.63
N PHE A 182 4.30 7.65 3.95
CA PHE A 182 5.62 8.09 3.45
C PHE A 182 6.75 7.21 3.96
N ILE A 183 6.75 6.85 5.25
CA ILE A 183 7.74 5.94 5.83
C ILE A 183 7.65 4.56 5.17
N LEU A 184 6.44 4.06 4.92
CA LEU A 184 6.22 2.80 4.23
C LEU A 184 6.71 2.85 2.78
N CYS A 185 6.40 3.92 2.04
CA CYS A 185 6.88 4.12 0.67
C CYS A 185 8.41 4.14 0.60
N PHE A 186 9.06 4.86 1.53
CA PHE A 186 10.51 4.89 1.63
C PHE A 186 11.07 3.50 1.92
N SER A 187 10.44 2.75 2.86
CA SER A 187 10.83 1.37 3.17
C SER A 187 10.72 0.46 1.95
N PHE A 188 9.69 0.62 1.13
CA PHE A 188 9.54 -0.17 -0.10
C PHE A 188 10.61 0.12 -1.15
N LEU A 189 11.10 1.36 -1.22
CA LEU A 189 12.21 1.71 -2.11
C LEU A 189 13.55 1.06 -1.73
N THR A 190 13.73 0.70 -0.45
CA THR A 190 14.95 0.01 0.00
C THR A 190 14.91 -1.50 -0.28
N MET A 191 13.74 -2.09 -0.53
CA MET A 191 13.58 -3.53 -0.73
C MET A 191 14.38 -4.13 -1.89
N PRO A 192 14.50 -3.50 -3.09
CA PRO A 192 15.32 -4.05 -4.16
C PRO A 192 16.77 -4.31 -3.74
N VAL A 193 17.33 -3.47 -2.88
CA VAL A 193 18.71 -3.60 -2.37
C VAL A 193 18.80 -4.71 -1.32
N VAL A 194 17.80 -4.78 -0.43
CA VAL A 194 17.73 -5.79 0.64
C VAL A 194 17.59 -7.22 0.09
N ILE A 195 16.93 -7.38 -1.06
CA ILE A 195 16.73 -8.68 -1.70
C ILE A 195 18.07 -9.36 -2.00
N PHE A 196 19.12 -8.60 -2.37
CA PHE A 196 20.44 -9.10 -2.77
C PHE A 196 21.46 -9.15 -1.63
N SER A 197 21.16 -8.65 -0.44
CA SER A 197 22.11 -8.60 0.66
C SER A 197 21.49 -9.08 1.97
N THR A 198 22.01 -10.23 2.44
CA THR A 198 21.60 -10.80 3.74
C THR A 198 21.98 -9.87 4.90
N THR A 199 23.15 -9.19 4.83
CA THR A 199 23.58 -8.24 5.86
C THR A 199 22.63 -7.05 5.96
N LEU A 200 22.21 -6.49 4.81
CA LEU A 200 21.24 -5.38 4.79
C LEU A 200 19.87 -5.80 5.29
N LEU A 201 19.49 -7.08 5.10
CA LEU A 201 18.25 -7.62 5.65
C LEU A 201 18.21 -7.52 7.18
N PHE A 202 19.32 -7.82 7.86
CA PHE A 202 19.38 -7.72 9.33
C PHE A 202 19.23 -6.30 9.86
N ILE A 203 19.63 -5.29 9.08
CA ILE A 203 19.55 -3.88 9.46
C ILE A 203 18.21 -3.28 9.04
N ILE A 204 17.86 -3.40 7.76
CA ILE A 204 16.69 -2.74 7.16
C ILE A 204 15.41 -3.52 7.47
N GLY A 205 15.47 -4.85 7.57
CA GLY A 205 14.30 -5.70 7.84
C GLY A 205 13.49 -5.25 9.06
N PRO A 206 14.09 -5.10 10.25
CA PRO A 206 13.38 -4.61 11.43
C PRO A 206 12.77 -3.21 11.23
N LEU A 207 13.43 -2.31 10.51
CA LEU A 207 12.90 -0.97 10.21
C LEU A 207 11.66 -1.04 9.32
N VAL A 208 11.67 -1.93 8.34
CA VAL A 208 10.50 -2.16 7.47
C VAL A 208 9.34 -2.77 8.26
N LEU A 209 9.61 -3.68 9.19
CA LEU A 209 8.58 -4.24 10.06
C LEU A 209 7.96 -3.16 10.95
N LEU A 210 8.76 -2.27 11.53
CA LEU A 210 8.26 -1.13 12.30
C LEU A 210 7.44 -0.16 11.44
N ALA A 211 7.88 0.10 10.20
CA ALA A 211 7.13 0.91 9.25
C ALA A 211 5.76 0.30 8.91
N LEU A 212 5.71 -1.02 8.71
CA LEU A 212 4.46 -1.76 8.48
C LEU A 212 3.55 -1.74 9.70
N LEU A 213 4.10 -1.90 10.91
CA LEU A 213 3.32 -1.80 12.14
C LEU A 213 2.71 -0.40 12.30
N PHE A 214 3.52 0.63 12.12
CA PHE A 214 3.05 2.02 12.20
C PHE A 214 1.98 2.31 11.14
N PHE A 215 2.17 1.82 9.92
CA PHE A 215 1.16 1.90 8.88
C PHE A 215 -0.13 1.19 9.28
N ASN A 216 -0.07 -0.04 9.78
CA ASN A 216 -1.26 -0.81 10.17
C ASN A 216 -2.03 -0.12 11.30
N LEU A 217 -1.35 0.41 12.31
CA LEU A 217 -1.97 1.17 13.41
C LEU A 217 -2.70 2.41 12.89
N THR A 218 -2.05 3.19 12.04
CA THR A 218 -2.67 4.41 11.46
C THR A 218 -3.78 4.08 10.46
N PHE A 219 -3.66 2.96 9.73
CA PHE A 219 -4.68 2.48 8.82
C PHE A 219 -5.96 2.08 9.56
N ILE A 220 -5.82 1.40 10.70
CA ILE A 220 -6.97 1.03 11.56
C ILE A 220 -7.60 2.27 12.17
N ALA A 221 -6.80 3.20 12.68
CA ALA A 221 -7.29 4.47 13.23
C ALA A 221 -8.03 5.30 12.17
N LEU A 222 -7.56 5.31 10.92
CA LEU A 222 -8.23 5.98 9.80
C LEU A 222 -9.60 5.36 9.50
N GLY A 223 -9.79 4.08 9.75
CA GLY A 223 -11.05 3.38 9.48
C GLY A 223 -12.24 3.95 10.24
N SER A 224 -12.02 4.50 11.44
CA SER A 224 -13.07 5.13 12.27
C SER A 224 -13.49 6.52 11.78
N THR A 225 -12.62 7.21 11.04
CA THR A 225 -12.80 8.60 10.58
C THR A 225 -12.85 8.71 9.07
N TYR A 226 -12.96 7.58 8.35
CA TYR A 226 -12.89 7.55 6.91
C TYR A 226 -14.12 8.17 6.25
N ILE A 227 -13.90 9.20 5.43
CA ILE A 227 -14.89 9.80 4.54
C ILE A 227 -14.47 9.52 3.09
N PRO A 228 -15.35 8.91 2.26
CA PRO A 228 -15.04 8.66 0.85
C PRO A 228 -14.76 9.96 0.08
N THR A 229 -13.81 9.92 -0.84
CA THR A 229 -13.47 11.08 -1.69
C THR A 229 -14.66 11.56 -2.52
N GLU A 230 -15.60 10.67 -2.89
CA GLU A 230 -16.82 11.03 -3.63
C GLU A 230 -17.75 11.88 -2.77
N GLU A 231 -17.95 11.55 -1.49
CA GLU A 231 -18.75 12.37 -0.57
C GLU A 231 -18.11 13.75 -0.30
N LEU A 232 -16.76 13.80 -0.37
CA LEU A 232 -16.05 15.08 -0.26
C LEU A 232 -16.28 15.95 -1.49
N LEU A 233 -16.32 15.36 -2.69
CA LEU A 233 -16.61 16.08 -3.93
C LEU A 233 -18.04 16.60 -3.97
N ASP A 234 -19.00 15.75 -3.59
CA ASP A 234 -20.42 16.13 -3.53
C ASP A 234 -20.65 17.31 -2.56
N LYS A 235 -19.99 17.28 -1.38
CA LYS A 235 -20.05 18.40 -0.42
C LYS A 235 -19.36 19.67 -0.92
N GLU A 236 -18.30 19.54 -1.72
CA GLU A 236 -17.61 20.69 -2.32
C GLU A 236 -18.50 21.35 -3.38
N GLU A 237 -19.21 20.56 -4.20
CA GLU A 237 -20.17 21.08 -5.18
C GLU A 237 -21.34 21.77 -4.48
N GLU A 238 -21.93 21.15 -3.45
CA GLU A 238 -23.02 21.72 -2.66
C GLU A 238 -22.62 23.05 -2.00
N ASN A 239 -21.43 23.12 -1.42
CA ASN A 239 -20.93 24.36 -0.79
C ASN A 239 -20.66 25.46 -1.82
N ASN A 240 -20.15 25.12 -2.99
CA ASN A 240 -19.97 26.07 -4.08
C ASN A 240 -21.29 26.61 -4.63
N ASP A 241 -22.32 25.77 -4.69
CA ASP A 241 -23.66 26.20 -5.13
C ASP A 241 -24.34 27.10 -4.08
N LEU A 242 -24.16 26.82 -2.79
CA LEU A 242 -24.63 27.70 -1.71
C LEU A 242 -23.95 29.07 -1.74
N VAL A 243 -22.67 29.14 -2.00
CA VAL A 243 -21.91 30.39 -2.15
C VAL A 243 -22.40 31.14 -3.38
N ARG A 244 -22.63 30.48 -4.51
CA ARG A 244 -23.16 31.09 -5.73
C ARG A 244 -24.60 31.65 -5.55
N THR A 245 -25.46 30.91 -4.84
CA THR A 245 -26.82 31.35 -4.52
C THR A 245 -26.83 32.48 -3.49
N GLY A 246 -25.94 32.42 -2.48
CA GLY A 246 -25.78 33.50 -1.50
C GLY A 246 -25.36 34.84 -2.14
N TYR A 247 -24.45 34.79 -3.11
CA TYR A 247 -24.09 35.99 -3.90
C TYR A 247 -25.24 36.53 -4.76
N ARG A 248 -26.14 35.65 -5.24
CA ARG A 248 -27.34 36.08 -6.02
C ARG A 248 -28.38 36.76 -5.17
N TYR A 249 -28.55 36.39 -3.89
CA TYR A 249 -29.51 37.01 -2.97
C TYR A 249 -28.94 38.25 -2.25
N GLY A 250 -27.61 38.28 -2.00
CA GLY A 250 -26.98 39.42 -1.36
C GLY A 250 -26.79 40.65 -2.26
N GLY A 251 -26.75 40.47 -3.59
CA GLY A 251 -26.63 41.56 -4.55
C GLY A 251 -27.93 42.31 -4.84
N GLY A 252 -29.10 41.81 -4.37
CA GLY A 252 -30.41 42.41 -4.61
C GLY A 252 -30.91 43.39 -3.53
N ILE A 253 -30.23 43.46 -2.39
CA ILE A 253 -30.72 44.26 -1.24
C ILE A 253 -30.08 45.67 -1.17
N PHE A 254 -29.04 45.96 -1.94
CA PHE A 254 -28.34 47.26 -1.89
C PHE A 254 -28.79 48.29 -2.95
N CYS A 255 -29.83 48.02 -3.75
CA CYS A 255 -30.32 48.98 -4.77
C CYS A 255 -31.69 49.58 -4.50
N GLN A 256 -32.20 49.58 -3.25
CA GLN A 256 -33.47 50.29 -2.93
C GLN A 256 -33.36 51.12 -1.65
N ALA A 257 -32.36 52.00 -1.56
CA ALA A 257 -32.34 53.12 -0.61
C ALA A 257 -31.47 54.23 -1.18
N ALA A 258 -31.96 54.96 -2.15
CA ALA A 258 -31.53 56.32 -2.51
C ALA A 258 -32.68 57.04 -3.25
#